data_f09a615f49692d8ea0e75329163b0206
#
_entry.id   f09a615f49692d8ea0e75329163b0206
#
_cell.length_a   1.000
_cell.length_b   1.000
_cell.length_c   1.000
_cell.angle_alpha   90.00
_cell.angle_beta   90.00
_cell.angle_gamma   90.00
#
_symmetry.space_group_name_H-M   'P 1'
#
loop_
_entity.id
_entity.type
_entity.pdbx_description
1 polymer ?
#
loop_
_entity_poly.entity_id
_entity_poly.type
_entity_poly.pdbx_seq_one_letter_code
_entity_poly.pdbx_strand_id
1 'polypeptide(L)'
;MKKSQVVTTEDILLMLCQSVSKVLTTATASQITYSAMVQKINKTALKPDFGCFVLFDGGFTGLVVINFNAKAALEIYSNYMRNMGMPEEELAVLHTSDEVGDVLGELMNQLVGDFTNKVRKELQTNITQNQPKMLSLNKQVLLSVDTNLDRPQARRVTFSTEKNNIFYLELAMDKTEFIQLEEFEVSEDENPDDILESAWQQSAASTKTKSSDNGTQNKSDNQQDVSSNAAADLLDQLGL
;
A
#
# COMPACT_ATOMS: atom_id res chain seq x y z
N MET A 1 -16.79 -11.09 -14.21
CA MET A 1 -15.44 -11.02 -13.62
C MET A 1 -15.27 -9.66 -12.96
N LYS A 2 -15.29 -9.58 -11.63
CA LYS A 2 -14.88 -8.37 -10.90
C LYS A 2 -13.37 -8.19 -11.15
N LYS A 3 -12.94 -7.00 -11.52
CA LYS A 3 -11.50 -6.69 -11.61
C LYS A 3 -10.93 -6.77 -10.20
N SER A 4 -9.91 -7.61 -9.97
CA SER A 4 -9.13 -7.57 -8.73
C SER A 4 -8.56 -6.17 -8.57
N GLN A 5 -8.75 -5.58 -7.40
CA GLN A 5 -8.22 -4.25 -7.10
C GLN A 5 -6.71 -4.41 -6.83
N VAL A 6 -5.91 -3.71 -7.61
CA VAL A 6 -4.44 -3.63 -7.39
C VAL A 6 -4.14 -2.28 -6.79
N VAL A 7 -3.46 -2.27 -5.64
CA VAL A 7 -2.97 -1.04 -4.98
C VAL A 7 -1.46 -0.97 -5.16
N THR A 8 -1.01 0.14 -5.69
CA THR A 8 0.39 0.39 -6.08
C THR A 8 1.11 1.34 -5.11
N THR A 9 2.40 1.51 -5.29
CA THR A 9 3.19 2.53 -4.57
C THR A 9 2.62 3.96 -4.76
N GLU A 10 2.08 4.25 -5.94
CA GLU A 10 1.45 5.54 -6.24
C GLU A 10 0.15 5.75 -5.46
N ASP A 11 -0.63 4.70 -5.24
CA ASP A 11 -1.84 4.77 -4.41
C ASP A 11 -1.50 5.00 -2.93
N ILE A 12 -0.44 4.35 -2.44
CA ILE A 12 0.08 4.58 -1.08
C ILE A 12 0.56 6.03 -0.92
N LEU A 13 1.27 6.55 -1.93
CA LEU A 13 1.68 7.96 -1.95
C LEU A 13 0.46 8.90 -1.91
N LEU A 14 -0.60 8.58 -2.67
CA LEU A 14 -1.83 9.37 -2.68
C LEU A 14 -2.51 9.35 -1.30
N MET A 15 -2.61 8.19 -0.65
CA MET A 15 -3.14 8.08 0.72
C MET A 15 -2.36 8.97 1.69
N LEU A 16 -1.02 8.97 1.57
CA LEU A 16 -0.15 9.80 2.39
C LEU A 16 -0.38 11.30 2.12
N CYS A 17 -0.45 11.72 0.85
CA CYS A 17 -0.73 13.11 0.49
C CYS A 17 -2.08 13.59 1.01
N GLN A 18 -3.10 12.74 0.93
CA GLN A 18 -4.43 13.04 1.48
C GLN A 18 -4.40 13.17 3.01
N SER A 19 -3.61 12.35 3.70
CA SER A 19 -3.44 12.44 5.16
C SER A 19 -2.75 13.74 5.56
N VAL A 20 -1.68 14.12 4.86
CA VAL A 20 -0.99 15.41 5.07
C VAL A 20 -1.95 16.58 4.88
N SER A 21 -2.63 16.63 3.73
CA SER A 21 -3.55 17.74 3.44
C SER A 21 -4.70 17.80 4.45
N LYS A 22 -5.34 16.68 4.74
CA LYS A 22 -6.47 16.60 5.69
C LYS A 22 -6.07 17.03 7.10
N VAL A 23 -5.01 16.43 7.64
CA VAL A 23 -4.61 16.68 9.04
C VAL A 23 -4.16 18.12 9.22
N LEU A 24 -3.28 18.61 8.34
CA LEU A 24 -2.78 19.99 8.46
C LEU A 24 -3.91 21.00 8.22
N THR A 25 -4.79 20.80 7.22
CA THR A 25 -5.93 21.72 7.00
C THR A 25 -6.86 21.75 8.21
N THR A 26 -7.19 20.60 8.79
CA THR A 26 -8.08 20.52 9.94
C THR A 26 -7.46 21.16 11.17
N ALA A 27 -6.20 20.86 11.45
CA ALA A 27 -5.50 21.34 12.63
C ALA A 27 -5.25 22.86 12.59
N THR A 28 -4.94 23.41 11.42
CA THR A 28 -4.60 24.83 11.25
C THR A 28 -5.79 25.71 10.86
N ALA A 29 -6.96 25.12 10.59
CA ALA A 29 -8.12 25.80 9.97
C ALA A 29 -7.72 26.62 8.72
N SER A 30 -6.70 26.17 7.99
CA SER A 30 -6.12 26.84 6.82
C SER A 30 -5.85 25.80 5.73
N GLN A 31 -6.16 26.13 4.47
CA GLN A 31 -6.10 25.17 3.39
C GLN A 31 -4.66 24.77 3.04
N ILE A 32 -4.38 23.47 3.07
CA ILE A 32 -3.14 22.87 2.61
C ILE A 32 -3.42 22.04 1.36
N THR A 33 -2.76 22.37 0.27
CA THR A 33 -2.93 21.70 -1.02
C THR A 33 -1.66 21.02 -1.48
N TYR A 34 -1.79 20.06 -2.38
CA TYR A 34 -0.63 19.40 -3.00
C TYR A 34 -0.77 19.34 -4.53
N SER A 35 0.38 19.34 -5.19
CA SER A 35 0.46 19.22 -6.64
C SER A 35 0.08 17.80 -7.08
N ALA A 36 -0.75 17.68 -8.12
CA ALA A 36 -1.00 16.42 -8.79
C ALA A 36 0.24 15.89 -9.56
N MET A 37 1.23 16.75 -9.82
CA MET A 37 2.47 16.37 -10.48
C MET A 37 3.47 15.84 -9.46
N VAL A 38 3.85 14.57 -9.60
CA VAL A 38 4.79 13.86 -8.75
C VAL A 38 6.15 13.80 -9.43
N GLN A 39 7.19 14.21 -8.71
CA GLN A 39 8.57 14.13 -9.18
C GLN A 39 9.18 12.78 -8.77
N LYS A 40 9.73 12.04 -9.74
CA LYS A 40 10.60 10.89 -9.45
C LYS A 40 11.97 11.43 -9.01
N ILE A 41 12.46 10.95 -7.87
CA ILE A 41 13.76 11.31 -7.33
C ILE A 41 14.59 10.06 -7.11
N ASN A 42 15.90 10.18 -7.08
CA ASN A 42 16.80 9.05 -6.89
C ASN A 42 17.05 8.74 -5.41
N LYS A 43 16.99 9.76 -4.56
CA LYS A 43 17.25 9.66 -3.12
C LYS A 43 16.40 10.66 -2.36
N THR A 44 16.00 10.28 -1.16
CA THR A 44 15.39 11.17 -0.20
C THR A 44 16.46 11.97 0.54
N ALA A 45 16.13 13.19 0.90
CA ALA A 45 17.04 14.05 1.64
C ALA A 45 16.30 14.99 2.58
N LEU A 46 16.83 15.18 3.77
CA LEU A 46 16.45 16.29 4.64
C LEU A 46 17.16 17.56 4.16
N LYS A 47 16.37 18.56 3.80
CA LYS A 47 16.83 19.89 3.35
C LYS A 47 16.12 20.95 4.17
N PRO A 48 16.23 20.92 5.51
CA PRO A 48 15.48 21.87 6.27
C PRO A 48 16.14 23.26 6.13
N ASP A 49 15.36 24.23 6.25
CA ASP A 49 14.97 24.94 7.52
C ASP A 49 14.35 24.04 8.62
N PHE A 50 13.28 23.34 8.35
CA PHE A 50 12.66 22.43 9.29
C PHE A 50 12.32 21.09 8.59
N GLY A 51 12.91 20.00 9.05
CA GLY A 51 12.74 18.68 8.45
C GLY A 51 12.20 17.65 9.44
N CYS A 52 11.45 16.72 8.92
CA CYS A 52 10.97 15.55 9.67
C CYS A 52 11.15 14.28 8.86
N PHE A 53 11.42 13.17 9.53
CA PHE A 53 11.36 11.87 8.91
C PHE A 53 10.72 10.80 9.80
N VAL A 54 10.08 9.83 9.14
CA VAL A 54 9.44 8.67 9.75
C VAL A 54 9.75 7.44 8.93
N LEU A 55 10.09 6.35 9.60
CA LEU A 55 10.25 5.02 9.01
C LEU A 55 8.98 4.21 9.27
N PHE A 56 8.55 3.48 8.26
CA PHE A 56 7.47 2.50 8.35
C PHE A 56 8.01 1.11 8.09
N ASP A 57 7.47 0.12 8.80
CA ASP A 57 7.81 -1.28 8.64
C ASP A 57 6.57 -2.16 8.89
N GLY A 58 6.55 -3.36 8.28
CA GLY A 58 5.44 -4.30 8.41
C GLY A 58 5.00 -4.83 7.06
N GLY A 59 3.74 -4.58 6.65
CA GLY A 59 3.24 -4.98 5.33
C GLY A 59 4.04 -4.42 4.16
N PHE A 60 4.74 -3.31 4.36
CA PHE A 60 5.79 -2.75 3.51
C PHE A 60 6.74 -1.90 4.34
N THR A 61 7.96 -1.73 3.82
CA THR A 61 8.97 -0.86 4.43
C THR A 61 9.07 0.44 3.63
N GLY A 62 9.12 1.56 4.32
CA GLY A 62 9.21 2.87 3.69
C GLY A 62 9.77 3.95 4.60
N LEU A 63 10.25 5.01 3.98
CA LEU A 63 10.73 6.24 4.61
C LEU A 63 9.92 7.42 4.08
N VAL A 64 9.37 8.19 4.96
CA VAL A 64 8.76 9.51 4.67
C VAL A 64 9.63 10.61 5.20
N VAL A 65 9.91 11.59 4.37
CA VAL A 65 10.61 12.82 4.73
C VAL A 65 9.73 14.01 4.38
N ILE A 66 9.56 14.95 5.30
CA ILE A 66 8.90 16.23 5.03
C ILE A 66 9.89 17.35 5.29
N ASN A 67 10.04 18.23 4.30
CA ASN A 67 10.93 19.39 4.33
C ASN A 67 10.11 20.67 4.25
N PHE A 68 10.01 21.39 5.34
CA PHE A 68 9.38 22.71 5.41
C PHE A 68 10.43 23.79 5.23
N ASN A 69 10.12 24.82 4.45
CA ASN A 69 10.85 26.07 4.57
C ASN A 69 10.42 26.82 5.86
N ALA A 70 11.25 27.74 6.33
CA ALA A 70 11.00 28.48 7.57
C ALA A 70 9.61 29.15 7.59
N LYS A 71 9.17 29.71 6.46
CA LYS A 71 7.88 30.40 6.35
C LYS A 71 6.71 29.44 6.44
N ALA A 72 6.79 28.26 5.78
CA ALA A 72 5.75 27.25 5.86
C ALA A 72 5.64 26.69 7.29
N ALA A 73 6.77 26.40 7.94
CA ALA A 73 6.81 25.92 9.32
C ALA A 73 6.13 26.90 10.28
N LEU A 74 6.51 28.18 10.21
CA LEU A 74 5.92 29.24 11.04
C LEU A 74 4.44 29.48 10.72
N GLU A 75 4.03 29.43 9.46
CA GLU A 75 2.64 29.62 9.10
C GLU A 75 1.76 28.49 9.67
N ILE A 76 2.18 27.23 9.50
CA ILE A 76 1.48 26.06 10.04
C ILE A 76 1.39 26.16 11.57
N TYR A 77 2.52 26.44 12.23
CA TYR A 77 2.58 26.64 13.67
C TYR A 77 1.63 27.74 14.13
N SER A 78 1.76 28.94 13.56
CA SER A 78 0.95 30.09 13.97
C SER A 78 -0.55 29.87 13.76
N ASN A 79 -0.94 29.26 12.63
CA ASN A 79 -2.33 28.96 12.36
C ASN A 79 -2.88 27.90 13.32
N TYR A 80 -2.08 26.88 13.64
CA TYR A 80 -2.44 25.86 14.64
C TYR A 80 -2.67 26.48 16.02
N MET A 81 -1.71 27.30 16.49
CA MET A 81 -1.79 27.91 17.81
C MET A 81 -2.94 28.92 17.90
N ARG A 82 -3.20 29.72 16.86
CA ARG A 82 -4.38 30.60 16.79
C ARG A 82 -5.69 29.79 16.83
N ASN A 83 -5.74 28.68 16.12
CA ASN A 83 -6.91 27.79 16.16
C ASN A 83 -7.14 27.20 17.55
N MET A 84 -6.07 27.05 18.35
CA MET A 84 -6.14 26.64 19.77
C MET A 84 -6.44 27.82 20.72
N GLY A 85 -6.57 29.05 20.21
CA GLY A 85 -6.92 30.23 20.99
C GLY A 85 -5.73 30.98 21.60
N MET A 86 -4.50 30.72 21.15
CA MET A 86 -3.31 31.43 21.63
C MET A 86 -3.27 32.87 21.09
N PRO A 87 -3.01 33.86 21.95
CA PRO A 87 -2.83 35.26 21.54
C PRO A 87 -1.62 35.46 20.60
N GLU A 88 -1.73 36.43 19.68
CA GLU A 88 -0.69 36.69 18.67
C GLU A 88 0.66 37.03 19.29
N GLU A 89 0.64 37.71 20.43
CA GLU A 89 1.84 38.19 21.17
C GLU A 89 2.65 37.04 21.79
N GLU A 90 2.02 35.89 21.98
CA GLU A 90 2.64 34.70 22.58
C GLU A 90 3.20 33.74 21.51
N LEU A 91 2.94 34.00 20.22
CA LEU A 91 3.42 33.14 19.17
C LEU A 91 4.92 33.26 18.95
N ALA A 92 5.57 32.07 18.77
CA ALA A 92 6.98 32.04 18.39
C ALA A 92 7.20 32.68 17.02
N VAL A 93 8.26 33.48 16.92
CA VAL A 93 8.63 34.21 15.69
C VAL A 93 9.77 33.53 14.91
N LEU A 94 10.44 32.57 15.54
CA LEU A 94 11.53 31.80 14.93
C LEU A 94 11.13 30.34 14.68
N HIS A 95 11.34 29.86 13.47
CA HIS A 95 11.06 28.47 13.13
C HIS A 95 11.94 27.45 13.89
N THR A 96 13.01 27.92 14.53
CA THR A 96 13.95 27.09 15.31
C THR A 96 13.62 27.07 16.80
N SER A 97 12.53 27.71 17.23
CA SER A 97 12.11 27.62 18.62
C SER A 97 11.55 26.25 18.95
N ASP A 98 11.67 25.83 20.20
CA ASP A 98 11.23 24.55 20.70
C ASP A 98 9.71 24.38 20.52
N GLU A 99 8.94 25.47 20.73
CA GLU A 99 7.48 25.45 20.57
C GLU A 99 7.05 25.11 19.14
N VAL A 100 7.77 25.61 18.13
CA VAL A 100 7.52 25.26 16.72
C VAL A 100 7.84 23.78 16.49
N GLY A 101 8.94 23.30 17.07
CA GLY A 101 9.35 21.89 17.02
C GLY A 101 8.30 20.96 17.62
N ASP A 102 7.82 21.29 18.80
CA ASP A 102 6.83 20.48 19.53
C ASP A 102 5.49 20.41 18.79
N VAL A 103 4.99 21.55 18.31
CA VAL A 103 3.73 21.60 17.54
C VAL A 103 3.84 20.82 16.24
N LEU A 104 4.91 21.03 15.47
CA LEU A 104 5.09 20.27 14.23
C LEU A 104 5.30 18.78 14.50
N GLY A 105 5.96 18.42 15.61
CA GLY A 105 6.09 17.03 16.05
C GLY A 105 4.73 16.38 16.33
N GLU A 106 3.85 17.08 17.02
CA GLU A 106 2.49 16.62 17.31
C GLU A 106 1.66 16.47 16.03
N LEU A 107 1.72 17.46 15.14
CA LEU A 107 1.04 17.37 13.83
C LEU A 107 1.55 16.20 13.00
N MET A 108 2.85 15.90 13.06
CA MET A 108 3.43 14.74 12.39
C MET A 108 2.93 13.43 12.99
N ASN A 109 2.80 13.30 14.30
CA ASN A 109 2.21 12.14 14.94
C ASN A 109 0.76 11.91 14.49
N GLN A 110 -0.05 12.97 14.44
CA GLN A 110 -1.43 12.88 13.96
C GLN A 110 -1.52 12.47 12.49
N LEU A 111 -0.66 13.04 11.64
CA LEU A 111 -0.57 12.71 10.23
C LEU A 111 -0.23 11.24 10.00
N VAL A 112 0.79 10.77 10.68
CA VAL A 112 1.25 9.38 10.59
C VAL A 112 0.17 8.44 11.09
N GLY A 113 -0.54 8.80 12.16
CA GLY A 113 -1.68 8.05 12.67
C GLY A 113 -2.85 7.95 11.67
N ASP A 114 -3.21 9.06 10.99
CA ASP A 114 -4.25 9.06 9.94
C ASP A 114 -3.82 8.19 8.76
N PHE A 115 -2.56 8.30 8.33
CA PHE A 115 -2.01 7.50 7.23
C PHE A 115 -2.02 6.00 7.55
N THR A 116 -1.50 5.59 8.71
CA THR A 116 -1.47 4.17 9.11
C THR A 116 -2.88 3.57 9.23
N ASN A 117 -3.86 4.37 9.70
CA ASN A 117 -5.25 3.94 9.73
C ASN A 117 -5.85 3.75 8.33
N LYS A 118 -5.51 4.61 7.36
CA LYS A 118 -5.93 4.42 5.96
C LYS A 118 -5.32 3.17 5.36
N VAL A 119 -4.00 2.99 5.51
CA VAL A 119 -3.31 1.78 5.03
C VAL A 119 -3.95 0.52 5.60
N ARG A 120 -4.24 0.49 6.92
CA ARG A 120 -4.88 -0.66 7.54
C ARG A 120 -6.25 -0.97 6.95
N LYS A 121 -7.05 0.05 6.63
CA LYS A 121 -8.38 -0.12 6.06
C LYS A 121 -8.34 -0.55 4.58
N GLU A 122 -7.46 0.08 3.79
CA GLU A 122 -7.41 -0.13 2.33
C GLU A 122 -6.65 -1.42 1.96
N LEU A 123 -5.56 -1.71 2.67
CA LEU A 123 -4.69 -2.85 2.35
C LEU A 123 -4.91 -4.05 3.28
N GLN A 124 -5.76 -3.92 4.30
CA GLN A 124 -5.96 -4.95 5.34
C GLN A 124 -4.64 -5.46 5.93
N THR A 125 -3.62 -4.60 5.94
CA THR A 125 -2.29 -4.91 6.47
C THR A 125 -1.93 -3.94 7.60
N ASN A 126 -1.07 -4.40 8.52
CA ASN A 126 -0.56 -3.57 9.59
C ASN A 126 0.83 -3.06 9.21
N ILE A 127 1.01 -1.76 9.41
CA ILE A 127 2.32 -1.12 9.40
C ILE A 127 2.58 -0.51 10.78
N THR A 128 3.81 -0.60 11.21
CA THR A 128 4.33 0.08 12.40
C THR A 128 5.20 1.25 11.96
N GLN A 129 5.31 2.24 12.81
CA GLN A 129 6.16 3.40 12.55
C GLN A 129 7.01 3.70 13.77
N ASN A 130 8.19 4.30 13.54
CA ASN A 130 8.94 4.89 14.62
C ASN A 130 8.35 6.28 14.98
N GLN A 131 8.75 6.80 16.13
CA GLN A 131 8.45 8.18 16.48
C GLN A 131 9.06 9.15 15.45
N PRO A 132 8.30 10.14 14.93
CA PRO A 132 8.83 11.17 14.05
C PRO A 132 10.10 11.83 14.64
N LYS A 133 11.11 11.98 13.80
CA LYS A 133 12.35 12.67 14.16
C LYS A 133 12.38 14.01 13.49
N MET A 134 12.51 15.05 14.32
CA MET A 134 12.49 16.44 13.89
C MET A 134 13.89 17.01 13.86
N LEU A 135 14.15 17.89 12.88
CA LEU A 135 15.42 18.59 12.75
C LEU A 135 15.15 20.03 12.30
N SER A 136 15.54 20.99 13.13
CA SER A 136 15.44 22.41 12.84
C SER A 136 16.85 23.02 12.81
N LEU A 137 17.17 23.80 11.78
CA LEU A 137 18.49 24.36 11.57
C LEU A 137 18.43 25.80 11.06
N ASN A 138 19.35 26.61 11.51
CA ASN A 138 19.53 28.01 11.04
C ASN A 138 20.39 28.11 9.76
N LYS A 139 20.96 27.01 9.30
CA LYS A 139 21.86 26.98 8.15
C LYS A 139 21.39 25.92 7.18
N GLN A 140 21.64 26.16 5.88
CA GLN A 140 21.37 25.15 4.88
C GLN A 140 22.28 23.93 5.08
N VAL A 141 21.68 22.82 5.43
CA VAL A 141 22.31 21.51 5.54
C VAL A 141 21.56 20.55 4.66
N LEU A 142 22.28 19.70 3.96
CA LEU A 142 21.72 18.58 3.21
C LEU A 142 22.11 17.28 3.91
N LEU A 143 21.13 16.56 4.45
CA LEU A 143 21.33 15.23 5.00
C LEU A 143 20.70 14.20 4.06
N SER A 144 21.52 13.36 3.47
CA SER A 144 21.02 12.19 2.72
C SER A 144 20.57 11.13 3.71
N VAL A 145 19.36 10.63 3.53
CA VAL A 145 18.82 9.53 4.32
C VAL A 145 18.69 8.34 3.38
N ASP A 146 19.57 7.37 3.54
CA ASP A 146 19.51 6.10 2.82
C ASP A 146 18.82 5.04 3.70
N THR A 147 17.91 4.31 3.10
CA THR A 147 17.29 3.13 3.69
C THR A 147 17.79 1.89 2.97
N ASN A 148 17.91 0.80 3.70
CA ASN A 148 18.31 -0.49 3.13
C ASN A 148 17.11 -1.16 2.43
N LEU A 149 16.63 -0.52 1.36
CA LEU A 149 15.55 -1.00 0.51
C LEU A 149 16.15 -1.70 -0.72
N ASP A 150 15.58 -2.83 -1.15
CA ASP A 150 16.10 -3.63 -2.26
C ASP A 150 15.93 -2.94 -3.62
N ARG A 151 14.77 -2.34 -3.85
CA ARG A 151 14.42 -1.64 -5.11
C ARG A 151 13.67 -0.36 -4.82
N PRO A 152 14.31 0.64 -4.21
CA PRO A 152 13.63 1.84 -3.74
C PRO A 152 13.03 2.64 -4.89
N GLN A 153 11.77 2.98 -4.74
CA GLN A 153 11.10 4.01 -5.53
C GLN A 153 10.95 5.25 -4.67
N ALA A 154 11.60 6.32 -5.08
CA ALA A 154 11.49 7.59 -4.38
C ALA A 154 10.68 8.61 -5.20
N ARG A 155 9.77 9.28 -4.51
CA ARG A 155 8.83 10.26 -5.06
C ARG A 155 8.85 11.52 -4.20
N ARG A 156 8.72 12.67 -4.86
CA ARG A 156 8.54 13.97 -4.19
C ARG A 156 7.25 14.59 -4.65
N VAL A 157 6.49 15.10 -3.69
CA VAL A 157 5.27 15.89 -3.91
C VAL A 157 5.46 17.27 -3.31
N THR A 158 5.04 18.28 -4.06
CA THR A 158 5.05 19.67 -3.60
C THR A 158 3.72 20.00 -2.94
N PHE A 159 3.79 20.57 -1.74
CA PHE A 159 2.67 21.10 -0.99
C PHE A 159 2.78 22.61 -0.90
N SER A 160 1.63 23.26 -0.75
CA SER A 160 1.54 24.70 -0.51
C SER A 160 0.52 25.01 0.57
N THR A 161 0.86 25.99 1.39
CA THR A 161 -0.04 26.59 2.36
C THR A 161 -0.94 27.63 1.71
N GLU A 162 -1.92 28.15 2.42
CA GLU A 162 -2.82 29.21 1.95
C GLU A 162 -2.06 30.48 1.52
N LYS A 163 -0.96 30.80 2.20
CA LYS A 163 -0.07 31.93 1.83
C LYS A 163 0.96 31.58 0.76
N ASN A 164 0.79 30.44 0.06
CA ASN A 164 1.71 29.94 -0.95
C ASN A 164 3.13 29.63 -0.44
N ASN A 165 3.31 29.35 0.83
CA ASN A 165 4.57 28.84 1.34
C ASN A 165 4.69 27.35 1.00
N ILE A 166 5.83 26.98 0.43
CA ILE A 166 6.04 25.63 -0.14
C ILE A 166 6.75 24.74 0.87
N PHE A 167 6.33 23.47 0.91
CA PHE A 167 7.06 22.38 1.54
C PHE A 167 6.98 21.12 0.69
N TYR A 168 7.85 20.16 0.96
CA TYR A 168 7.98 18.96 0.17
C TYR A 168 7.76 17.71 1.02
N LEU A 169 7.00 16.77 0.49
CA LEU A 169 6.93 15.42 0.98
C LEU A 169 7.74 14.52 0.05
N GLU A 170 8.61 13.70 0.62
CA GLU A 170 9.35 12.66 -0.09
C GLU A 170 9.00 11.31 0.52
N LEU A 171 8.64 10.35 -0.33
CA LEU A 171 8.42 8.97 0.03
C LEU A 171 9.45 8.11 -0.69
N ALA A 172 10.16 7.27 0.05
CA ALA A 172 10.94 6.16 -0.49
C ALA A 172 10.40 4.85 0.07
N MET A 173 10.06 3.91 -0.80
CA MET A 173 9.64 2.57 -0.42
C MET A 173 10.00 1.58 -1.52
N ASP A 174 10.03 0.30 -1.21
CA ASP A 174 10.16 -0.72 -2.22
C ASP A 174 8.98 -0.71 -3.19
N LYS A 175 9.25 -1.04 -4.45
CA LYS A 175 8.18 -1.22 -5.42
C LYS A 175 7.28 -2.34 -4.94
N THR A 176 6.07 -2.00 -4.53
CA THR A 176 5.11 -2.93 -3.96
C THR A 176 3.79 -2.84 -4.71
N GLU A 177 3.17 -3.99 -4.93
CA GLU A 177 1.83 -4.12 -5.49
C GLU A 177 1.02 -5.03 -4.57
N PHE A 178 -0.12 -4.55 -4.10
CA PHE A 178 -1.06 -5.35 -3.32
C PHE A 178 -2.22 -5.74 -4.23
N ILE A 179 -2.49 -7.02 -4.30
CA ILE A 179 -3.58 -7.59 -5.11
C ILE A 179 -4.63 -8.14 -4.16
N GLN A 180 -5.84 -7.63 -4.24
CA GLN A 180 -6.95 -8.19 -3.48
C GLN A 180 -7.28 -9.58 -4.05
N LEU A 181 -7.14 -10.60 -3.23
CA LEU A 181 -7.59 -11.95 -3.56
C LEU A 181 -9.11 -11.98 -3.41
N GLU A 182 -9.80 -12.46 -4.44
CA GLU A 182 -11.23 -12.78 -4.31
C GLU A 182 -11.38 -13.97 -3.35
N GLU A 183 -12.29 -13.85 -2.39
CA GLU A 183 -12.69 -15.02 -1.62
C GLU A 183 -13.26 -16.05 -2.58
N PHE A 184 -12.73 -17.26 -2.55
CA PHE A 184 -13.35 -18.40 -3.22
C PHE A 184 -14.68 -18.62 -2.48
N GLU A 185 -15.79 -18.24 -3.10
CA GLU A 185 -17.09 -18.71 -2.66
C GLU A 185 -17.06 -20.25 -2.92
N VAL A 186 -16.71 -20.99 -1.88
CA VAL A 186 -17.01 -22.42 -1.83
C VAL A 186 -18.52 -22.47 -1.82
N SER A 187 -19.12 -22.81 -2.96
CA SER A 187 -20.55 -23.13 -2.99
C SER A 187 -20.74 -24.31 -2.05
N GLU A 188 -21.32 -24.05 -0.87
CA GLU A 188 -21.59 -25.07 0.16
C GLU A 188 -22.56 -26.17 -0.35
N ASP A 189 -23.05 -26.06 -1.58
CA ASP A 189 -24.07 -26.92 -2.17
C ASP A 189 -23.55 -27.97 -3.17
N GLU A 190 -22.27 -28.04 -3.46
CA GLU A 190 -21.74 -29.15 -4.27
C GLU A 190 -21.21 -30.26 -3.36
N ASN A 191 -22.12 -31.14 -2.95
CA ASN A 191 -21.75 -32.38 -2.30
C ASN A 191 -20.85 -33.17 -3.27
N PRO A 192 -19.64 -33.61 -2.86
CA PRO A 192 -18.75 -34.41 -3.74
C PRO A 192 -19.40 -35.66 -4.32
N ASP A 193 -20.40 -36.20 -3.62
CA ASP A 193 -21.16 -37.38 -4.07
C ASP A 193 -22.08 -37.01 -5.22
N ASP A 194 -22.67 -35.82 -5.29
CA ASP A 194 -23.54 -35.38 -6.39
C ASP A 194 -22.72 -35.12 -7.67
N ILE A 195 -21.48 -34.67 -7.55
CA ILE A 195 -20.56 -34.50 -8.68
C ILE A 195 -20.17 -35.88 -9.27
N LEU A 196 -19.89 -36.86 -8.42
CA LEU A 196 -19.58 -38.21 -8.82
C LEU A 196 -20.79 -38.91 -9.50
N GLU A 197 -21.99 -38.75 -8.95
CA GLU A 197 -23.21 -39.29 -9.57
C GLU A 197 -23.51 -38.66 -10.94
N SER A 198 -23.36 -37.35 -11.06
CA SER A 198 -23.56 -36.65 -12.34
C SER A 198 -22.53 -37.09 -13.41
N ALA A 199 -21.26 -37.28 -13.00
CA ALA A 199 -20.22 -37.79 -13.88
C ALA A 199 -20.47 -39.26 -14.33
N TRP A 200 -20.99 -40.08 -13.44
CA TRP A 200 -21.36 -41.47 -13.75
C TRP A 200 -22.56 -41.54 -14.66
N GLN A 201 -23.57 -40.72 -14.50
CA GLN A 201 -24.74 -40.63 -15.38
C GLN A 201 -24.36 -40.17 -16.79
N GLN A 202 -23.43 -39.25 -16.95
CA GLN A 202 -22.92 -38.79 -18.24
C GLN A 202 -22.09 -39.87 -18.95
N SER A 203 -21.31 -40.66 -18.23
CA SER A 203 -20.54 -41.75 -18.79
C SER A 203 -21.44 -42.95 -19.20
N ALA A 204 -22.52 -43.23 -18.45
CA ALA A 204 -23.49 -44.26 -18.76
C ALA A 204 -24.40 -43.90 -19.97
N ALA A 205 -24.67 -42.62 -20.18
CA ALA A 205 -25.42 -42.12 -21.33
C ALA A 205 -24.63 -42.21 -22.64
N SER A 206 -23.30 -42.01 -22.59
CA SER A 206 -22.43 -42.11 -23.76
C SER A 206 -22.19 -43.54 -24.23
N THR A 207 -22.45 -44.53 -23.38
CA THR A 207 -22.27 -45.95 -23.71
C THR A 207 -23.53 -46.56 -24.39
N LYS A 208 -24.70 -45.90 -24.25
CA LYS A 208 -25.96 -46.39 -24.86
C LYS A 208 -26.20 -45.97 -26.30
N THR A 209 -25.39 -45.10 -26.87
CA THR A 209 -25.56 -44.59 -28.25
C THR A 209 -24.67 -45.30 -29.29
N LYS A 210 -23.97 -46.38 -28.91
CA LYS A 210 -23.11 -47.14 -29.83
C LYS A 210 -23.45 -48.60 -29.93
N SER A 211 -24.73 -49.00 -29.81
CA SER A 211 -25.14 -50.35 -30.04
C SER A 211 -26.44 -50.41 -30.85
N SER A 212 -26.35 -50.10 -32.16
CA SER A 212 -27.21 -50.62 -33.21
C SER A 212 -26.46 -50.39 -34.52
N ASP A 213 -25.65 -51.33 -34.94
CA ASP A 213 -25.77 -52.03 -36.24
C ASP A 213 -24.67 -53.11 -36.46
N ASN A 214 -25.12 -54.24 -36.98
CA ASN A 214 -24.41 -55.30 -37.65
C ASN A 214 -23.40 -56.22 -36.93
N GLY A 215 -23.76 -57.40 -36.55
CA GLY A 215 -23.85 -58.61 -37.38
C GLY A 215 -22.54 -59.37 -37.52
N THR A 216 -22.48 -60.56 -36.84
CA THR A 216 -21.84 -61.79 -37.30
C THR A 216 -20.36 -62.09 -37.02
N GLN A 217 -20.20 -63.06 -36.14
CA GLN A 217 -19.21 -64.16 -36.14
C GLN A 217 -17.83 -64.03 -35.51
N ASN A 218 -17.72 -64.83 -34.49
CA ASN A 218 -16.67 -65.84 -34.19
C ASN A 218 -15.43 -65.48 -33.34
N LYS A 219 -15.50 -66.16 -32.19
CA LYS A 219 -14.46 -66.99 -31.52
C LYS A 219 -13.24 -66.35 -30.88
N SER A 220 -13.21 -66.68 -29.61
CA SER A 220 -12.08 -67.19 -28.76
C SER A 220 -11.08 -66.22 -28.17
N ASP A 221 -11.11 -66.30 -26.88
CA ASP A 221 -9.98 -66.28 -25.92
C ASP A 221 -8.96 -65.15 -25.98
N ASN A 222 -8.97 -64.22 -25.00
CA ASN A 222 -7.97 -64.20 -23.96
C ASN A 222 -8.30 -63.10 -22.95
N GLN A 223 -8.47 -63.49 -21.71
CA GLN A 223 -8.27 -62.66 -20.54
C GLN A 223 -6.78 -62.33 -20.42
N GLN A 224 -6.44 -61.08 -20.24
CA GLN A 224 -5.42 -60.64 -19.27
C GLN A 224 -5.16 -59.14 -19.37
N ASP A 225 -5.27 -58.52 -18.21
CA ASP A 225 -4.55 -57.35 -17.73
C ASP A 225 -4.40 -56.07 -18.60
N VAL A 226 -5.29 -55.11 -18.35
CA VAL A 226 -4.99 -53.70 -18.59
C VAL A 226 -5.49 -52.88 -17.38
N SER A 227 -4.78 -52.93 -16.25
CA SER A 227 -5.05 -52.05 -15.13
C SER A 227 -3.76 -51.62 -14.35
N SER A 228 -2.62 -51.50 -15.03
CA SER A 228 -1.39 -51.03 -14.34
C SER A 228 -0.57 -49.94 -15.04
N ASN A 229 -1.04 -49.40 -16.17
CA ASN A 229 -0.23 -48.41 -16.90
C ASN A 229 -0.72 -46.95 -16.83
N ALA A 230 -1.85 -46.68 -16.18
CA ALA A 230 -2.34 -45.29 -16.07
C ALA A 230 -1.78 -44.53 -14.87
N ALA A 231 -1.17 -45.22 -13.89
CA ALA A 231 -0.61 -44.58 -12.68
C ALA A 231 0.88 -44.20 -12.83
N ALA A 232 1.60 -44.83 -13.79
CA ALA A 232 3.03 -44.52 -13.96
C ALA A 232 3.28 -43.27 -14.81
N ASP A 233 2.37 -42.92 -15.73
CA ASP A 233 2.53 -41.76 -16.62
C ASP A 233 2.26 -40.42 -15.92
N LEU A 234 1.58 -40.43 -14.76
CA LEU A 234 1.25 -39.20 -14.02
C LEU A 234 2.38 -38.75 -13.07
N LEU A 235 3.24 -39.67 -12.67
CA LEU A 235 4.37 -39.35 -11.76
C LEU A 235 5.58 -38.79 -12.51
N ASP A 236 5.75 -39.10 -13.78
CA ASP A 236 6.83 -38.59 -14.62
C ASP A 236 6.60 -37.12 -15.09
N GLN A 237 5.34 -36.66 -15.07
CA GLN A 237 5.00 -35.28 -15.41
C GLN A 237 5.14 -34.29 -14.23
N LEU A 238 5.29 -34.77 -13.02
CA LEU A 238 5.40 -33.90 -11.80
C LEU A 238 6.81 -33.75 -11.26
N GLY A 239 7.81 -34.43 -11.86
CA GLY A 239 9.23 -34.18 -11.57
C GLY A 239 9.64 -34.42 -10.11
N LEU A 240 9.05 -35.44 -9.44
CA LEU A 240 9.40 -35.88 -8.09
C LEU A 240 10.08 -37.24 -8.12
#